data_4103e95d3d689be1758801eb2b0a13a9
#
_entry.id   4103e95d3d689be1758801eb2b0a13a9
#
_cell.length_a   1.000
_cell.length_b   1.000
_cell.length_c   1.000
_cell.angle_alpha   90.00
_cell.angle_beta   90.00
_cell.angle_gamma   90.00
#
_symmetry.space_group_name_H-M   'P 1'
#
loop_
_entity.id
_entity.type
_entity.pdbx_description
1 polymer ?
#
loop_
_entity_poly.entity_id
_entity_poly.type
_entity_poly.pdbx_seq_one_letter_code
_entity_poly.pdbx_strand_id
1 'polypeptide(L)'
;MYGQQAGALRSAIRGQRGQRLLRDLVAGLDALPTPELSAGALEDEATGCCCAFGAVRRYRGPDAVPLYYDPTEEDLDPPHFAEPFDVAPALAWEVVEANEGWSDSNKEAARRQRWERVRAWAVRHLAGVQP
;
A
#
# COMPACT_ATOMS: atom_id res chain seq x y z
N MET A 1 -21.91 -7.94 -10.73
CA MET A 1 -20.77 -8.18 -9.88
C MET A 1 -19.70 -7.10 -9.99
N TYR A 2 -19.23 -6.79 -11.19
CA TYR A 2 -18.25 -5.74 -11.37
C TYR A 2 -18.73 -4.38 -10.88
N GLY A 3 -20.01 -4.04 -11.10
CA GLY A 3 -20.56 -2.78 -10.66
C GLY A 3 -20.53 -2.60 -9.15
N GLN A 4 -20.80 -3.68 -8.41
CA GLN A 4 -20.76 -3.65 -6.95
C GLN A 4 -19.34 -3.47 -6.43
N GLN A 5 -18.38 -4.17 -7.04
CA GLN A 5 -16.97 -4.03 -6.66
C GLN A 5 -16.45 -2.62 -6.95
N ALA A 6 -16.79 -2.06 -8.10
CA ALA A 6 -16.40 -0.71 -8.47
C ALA A 6 -17.03 0.32 -7.52
N GLY A 7 -18.30 0.12 -7.13
CA GLY A 7 -18.97 1.00 -6.17
C GLY A 7 -18.34 0.94 -4.79
N ALA A 8 -18.04 -0.29 -4.31
CA ALA A 8 -17.38 -0.49 -3.03
C ALA A 8 -16.01 0.17 -3.00
N LEU A 9 -15.24 0.05 -4.09
CA LEU A 9 -13.91 0.66 -4.20
C LEU A 9 -14.01 2.20 -4.18
N ARG A 10 -14.92 2.78 -4.97
CA ARG A 10 -15.09 4.24 -4.98
C ARG A 10 -15.47 4.76 -3.61
N SER A 11 -16.39 4.08 -2.92
CA SER A 11 -16.79 4.47 -1.57
C SER A 11 -15.62 4.34 -0.60
N ALA A 12 -14.84 3.28 -0.70
CA ALA A 12 -13.68 3.07 0.16
C ALA A 12 -12.63 4.16 -0.05
N ILE A 13 -12.38 4.56 -1.31
CA ILE A 13 -11.41 5.61 -1.63
C ILE A 13 -11.89 6.96 -1.09
N ARG A 14 -13.17 7.30 -1.29
CA ARG A 14 -13.73 8.62 -0.93
C ARG A 14 -13.96 8.78 0.56
N GLY A 15 -14.12 7.69 1.30
CA GLY A 15 -14.38 7.74 2.73
C GLY A 15 -13.19 8.25 3.52
N GLN A 16 -13.44 8.62 4.78
CA GLN A 16 -12.40 9.18 5.64
C GLN A 16 -11.23 8.21 5.86
N ARG A 17 -11.54 6.93 6.09
CA ARG A 17 -10.50 5.91 6.29
C ARG A 17 -9.65 5.74 5.04
N GLY A 18 -10.28 5.70 3.87
CA GLY A 18 -9.57 5.57 2.61
C GLY A 18 -8.67 6.75 2.32
N GLN A 19 -9.18 7.97 2.52
CA GLN A 19 -8.38 9.17 2.32
C GLN A 19 -7.23 9.26 3.31
N ARG A 20 -7.44 8.84 4.56
CA ARG A 20 -6.38 8.78 5.55
C ARG A 20 -5.29 7.80 5.13
N LEU A 21 -5.69 6.61 4.66
CA LEU A 21 -4.73 5.62 4.18
C LEU A 21 -3.90 6.19 3.03
N LEU A 22 -4.55 6.82 2.05
CA LEU A 22 -3.85 7.37 0.89
C LEU A 22 -2.89 8.49 1.28
N ARG A 23 -3.29 9.37 2.20
CA ARG A 23 -2.39 10.42 2.71
C ARG A 23 -1.19 9.82 3.43
N ASP A 24 -1.43 8.83 4.28
CA ASP A 24 -0.36 8.16 5.03
C ASP A 24 0.55 7.37 4.08
N LEU A 25 -0.01 6.80 3.01
CA LEU A 25 0.78 6.12 2.00
C LEU A 25 1.73 7.08 1.29
N VAL A 26 1.23 8.21 0.80
CA VAL A 26 2.09 9.20 0.15
C VAL A 26 3.16 9.71 1.11
N ALA A 27 2.75 10.07 2.34
CA ALA A 27 3.70 10.53 3.34
C ALA A 27 4.75 9.46 3.69
N GLY A 28 4.31 8.21 3.81
CA GLY A 28 5.20 7.09 4.09
C GLY A 28 6.19 6.83 2.96
N LEU A 29 5.70 6.89 1.71
CA LEU A 29 6.57 6.73 0.54
C LEU A 29 7.64 7.82 0.49
N ASP A 30 7.25 9.06 0.77
CA ASP A 30 8.17 10.19 0.74
C ASP A 30 9.17 10.16 1.90
N ALA A 31 8.82 9.46 2.99
CA ALA A 31 9.69 9.33 4.16
C ALA A 31 10.67 8.15 4.06
N LEU A 32 10.56 7.29 3.05
CA LEU A 32 11.49 6.18 2.88
C LEU A 32 12.90 6.69 2.58
N PRO A 33 13.94 5.98 3.07
CA PRO A 33 15.33 6.40 2.81
C PRO A 33 15.69 6.37 1.32
N THR A 34 15.03 5.50 0.53
CA THR A 34 15.20 5.45 -0.92
C THR A 34 13.82 5.29 -1.56
N PRO A 35 13.62 5.79 -2.82
CA PRO A 35 12.34 5.66 -3.51
C PRO A 35 12.20 4.27 -4.13
N GLU A 36 12.08 3.27 -3.28
CA GLU A 36 12.01 1.87 -3.67
C GLU A 36 10.98 1.13 -2.82
N LEU A 37 10.21 0.25 -3.48
CA LEU A 37 9.28 -0.66 -2.83
C LEU A 37 9.58 -2.09 -3.23
N SER A 38 9.52 -3.02 -2.26
CA SER A 38 9.67 -4.43 -2.54
C SER A 38 8.34 -5.05 -2.97
N ALA A 39 8.41 -6.14 -3.70
CA ALA A 39 7.28 -7.03 -3.93
C ALA A 39 7.19 -7.99 -2.75
N GLY A 40 5.98 -8.53 -2.50
CA GLY A 40 5.80 -9.56 -1.48
C GLY A 40 5.52 -8.98 -0.10
N ALA A 41 6.34 -9.34 0.87
CA ALA A 41 6.10 -9.06 2.29
C ALA A 41 6.07 -7.58 2.63
N LEU A 42 5.45 -7.25 3.78
CA LEU A 42 5.44 -5.87 4.31
C LEU A 42 6.88 -5.36 4.52
N GLU A 43 7.73 -6.23 5.03
CA GLU A 43 9.16 -5.95 5.23
C GLU A 43 9.97 -7.04 4.53
N ASP A 44 10.90 -6.65 3.68
CA ASP A 44 11.77 -7.58 2.96
C ASP A 44 13.18 -7.49 3.53
N GLU A 45 13.57 -8.50 4.28
CA GLU A 45 14.89 -8.54 4.92
C GLU A 45 16.03 -8.57 3.91
N ALA A 46 15.82 -9.21 2.75
CA ALA A 46 16.86 -9.37 1.75
C ALA A 46 17.27 -8.03 1.12
N THR A 47 16.31 -7.12 0.91
CA THR A 47 16.58 -5.81 0.29
C THR A 47 16.59 -4.67 1.31
N GLY A 48 16.05 -4.87 2.49
CA GLY A 48 15.82 -3.80 3.46
C GLY A 48 14.67 -2.88 3.09
N CYS A 49 13.93 -3.21 2.02
CA CYS A 49 12.79 -2.43 1.55
C CYS A 49 11.49 -2.93 2.16
N CYS A 50 10.41 -2.19 1.96
CA CYS A 50 9.06 -2.58 2.34
C CYS A 50 8.14 -2.45 1.13
N CYS A 51 6.95 -3.05 1.21
CA CYS A 51 5.90 -2.82 0.22
C CYS A 51 5.11 -1.55 0.57
N ALA A 52 4.08 -1.25 -0.22
CA ALA A 52 3.24 -0.07 0.00
C ALA A 52 2.65 -0.04 1.42
N PHE A 53 2.05 -1.15 1.87
CA PHE A 53 1.53 -1.23 3.23
C PHE A 53 2.64 -1.13 4.28
N GLY A 54 3.81 -1.67 3.99
CA GLY A 54 4.97 -1.52 4.86
C GLY A 54 5.38 -0.06 5.04
N ALA A 55 5.29 0.74 3.97
CA ALA A 55 5.56 2.18 4.04
C ALA A 55 4.56 2.89 4.95
N VAL A 56 3.27 2.54 4.87
CA VAL A 56 2.24 3.08 5.76
C VAL A 56 2.56 2.71 7.21
N ARG A 57 2.91 1.44 7.45
CA ARG A 57 3.23 0.97 8.80
C ARG A 57 4.43 1.69 9.39
N ARG A 58 5.49 1.87 8.59
CA ARG A 58 6.66 2.63 9.04
C ARG A 58 6.29 4.06 9.41
N TYR A 59 5.43 4.68 8.60
CA TYR A 59 4.98 6.06 8.82
C TYR A 59 4.13 6.20 10.08
N ARG A 60 3.14 5.31 10.26
CA ARG A 60 2.26 5.33 11.43
C ARG A 60 2.95 4.88 12.70
N GLY A 61 3.95 4.03 12.57
CA GLY A 61 4.63 3.35 13.67
C GLY A 61 4.12 1.94 13.87
N PRO A 62 5.00 0.97 14.17
CA PRO A 62 4.60 -0.42 14.34
C PRO A 62 3.56 -0.64 15.44
N ASP A 63 3.58 0.17 16.51
CA ASP A 63 2.62 0.06 17.60
C ASP A 63 1.22 0.49 17.19
N ALA A 64 1.11 1.38 16.20
CA ALA A 64 -0.18 1.86 15.70
C ALA A 64 -0.81 0.88 14.70
N VAL A 65 -0.06 -0.10 14.22
CA VAL A 65 -0.53 -1.09 13.26
C VAL A 65 -0.23 -2.48 13.81
N PRO A 66 -1.08 -3.00 14.72
CA PRO A 66 -0.85 -4.31 15.32
C PRO A 66 -1.06 -5.42 14.31
N LEU A 67 -0.04 -6.24 14.06
CA LEU A 67 -0.10 -7.38 13.15
C LEU A 67 -0.21 -8.67 13.95
N TYR A 68 -0.95 -9.63 13.40
CA TYR A 68 -1.11 -10.96 13.97
C TYR A 68 -0.21 -11.99 13.27
N TYR A 69 0.69 -11.53 12.41
CA TYR A 69 1.56 -12.37 11.59
C TYR A 69 2.89 -11.66 11.40
N ASP A 70 3.90 -12.44 10.94
CA ASP A 70 5.24 -11.92 10.70
C ASP A 70 5.22 -11.01 9.46
N PRO A 71 5.62 -9.73 9.58
CA PRO A 71 5.63 -8.82 8.43
C PRO A 71 6.63 -9.20 7.34
N THR A 72 7.55 -10.14 7.61
CA THR A 72 8.51 -10.62 6.60
C THR A 72 7.98 -11.80 5.78
N GLU A 73 6.82 -12.34 6.11
CA GLU A 73 6.21 -13.41 5.34
C GLU A 73 5.67 -12.88 4.01
N GLU A 74 5.77 -13.72 2.97
CA GLU A 74 5.40 -13.31 1.60
C GLU A 74 3.90 -13.35 1.33
N ASP A 75 3.10 -13.87 2.25
CA ASP A 75 1.67 -14.06 2.03
C ASP A 75 0.91 -12.75 2.25
N LEU A 76 0.71 -12.00 1.16
CA LEU A 76 -0.04 -10.75 1.17
C LEU A 76 -1.52 -11.02 0.92
N ASP A 77 -2.23 -11.48 1.95
CA ASP A 77 -3.67 -11.67 1.87
C ASP A 77 -4.39 -10.37 2.30
N PRO A 78 -5.04 -9.66 1.37
CA PRO A 78 -5.68 -8.38 1.69
C PRO A 78 -6.64 -8.38 2.87
N PRO A 79 -7.44 -9.43 3.14
CA PRO A 79 -8.24 -9.47 4.36
C PRO A 79 -7.42 -9.33 5.65
N HIS A 80 -6.17 -9.79 5.65
CA HIS A 80 -5.28 -9.64 6.81
C HIS A 80 -4.77 -8.21 6.99
N PHE A 81 -4.72 -7.42 5.91
CA PHE A 81 -4.23 -6.04 5.98
C PHE A 81 -5.33 -5.02 6.26
N ALA A 82 -6.56 -5.31 5.82
CA ALA A 82 -7.63 -4.32 5.88
C ALA A 82 -7.86 -3.81 7.30
N GLU A 83 -7.99 -4.71 8.26
CA GLU A 83 -8.27 -4.35 9.65
C GLU A 83 -7.11 -3.62 10.32
N PRO A 84 -5.86 -4.17 10.34
CA PRO A 84 -4.75 -3.47 11.01
C PRO A 84 -4.47 -2.09 10.45
N PHE A 85 -4.69 -1.88 9.17
CA PHE A 85 -4.43 -0.60 8.51
C PHE A 85 -5.65 0.31 8.47
N ASP A 86 -6.77 -0.11 9.06
CA ASP A 86 -8.01 0.68 9.13
C ASP A 86 -8.48 1.11 7.74
N VAL A 87 -8.68 0.14 6.87
CA VAL A 87 -9.09 0.37 5.49
C VAL A 87 -10.08 -0.71 5.06
N ALA A 88 -11.01 -0.36 4.17
CA ALA A 88 -11.95 -1.33 3.61
C ALA A 88 -11.22 -2.36 2.73
N PRO A 89 -11.67 -3.63 2.73
CA PRO A 89 -11.01 -4.68 1.94
C PRO A 89 -10.87 -4.35 0.45
N ALA A 90 -11.86 -3.67 -0.14
CA ALA A 90 -11.79 -3.30 -1.56
C ALA A 90 -10.60 -2.39 -1.85
N LEU A 91 -10.31 -1.43 -0.98
CA LEU A 91 -9.16 -0.54 -1.14
C LEU A 91 -7.86 -1.26 -0.82
N ALA A 92 -7.86 -2.15 0.18
CA ALA A 92 -6.68 -2.95 0.49
C ALA A 92 -6.25 -3.78 -0.72
N TRP A 93 -7.21 -4.40 -1.43
CA TRP A 93 -6.93 -5.14 -2.67
C TRP A 93 -6.27 -4.26 -3.72
N GLU A 94 -6.77 -3.03 -3.91
CA GLU A 94 -6.22 -2.12 -4.91
C GLU A 94 -4.80 -1.65 -4.55
N VAL A 95 -4.52 -1.44 -3.27
CA VAL A 95 -3.17 -1.08 -2.84
C VAL A 95 -2.21 -2.24 -3.14
N VAL A 96 -2.60 -3.48 -2.83
CA VAL A 96 -1.78 -4.66 -3.13
C VAL A 96 -1.57 -4.78 -4.64
N GLU A 97 -2.62 -4.61 -5.44
CA GLU A 97 -2.52 -4.66 -6.90
C GLU A 97 -1.59 -3.57 -7.44
N ALA A 98 -1.68 -2.35 -6.92
CA ALA A 98 -0.80 -1.27 -7.32
C ALA A 98 0.65 -1.58 -6.98
N ASN A 99 0.90 -2.20 -5.82
CA ASN A 99 2.24 -2.56 -5.38
C ASN A 99 2.81 -3.72 -6.20
N GLU A 100 2.06 -4.81 -6.33
CA GLU A 100 2.53 -6.00 -7.05
C GLU A 100 2.57 -5.75 -8.56
N GLY A 101 1.55 -5.09 -9.08
CA GLY A 101 1.48 -4.77 -10.50
C GLY A 101 1.53 -6.03 -11.35
N TRP A 102 2.38 -5.99 -12.36
CA TRP A 102 2.58 -7.09 -13.30
C TRP A 102 3.96 -7.74 -13.14
N SER A 103 4.70 -7.40 -12.10
CA SER A 103 6.05 -7.92 -11.88
C SER A 103 6.29 -8.17 -10.39
N ASP A 104 6.84 -9.32 -10.08
CA ASP A 104 7.27 -9.69 -8.72
C ASP A 104 8.78 -9.51 -8.55
N SER A 105 9.45 -8.89 -9.53
CA SER A 105 10.90 -8.65 -9.47
C SER A 105 11.25 -7.69 -8.34
N ASN A 106 12.32 -8.02 -7.60
CA ASN A 106 12.90 -7.18 -6.57
C ASN A 106 14.26 -6.60 -6.96
N LYS A 107 14.56 -6.58 -8.26
CA LYS A 107 15.74 -5.85 -8.76
C LYS A 107 15.55 -4.36 -8.52
N GLU A 108 16.65 -3.64 -8.38
CA GLU A 108 16.62 -2.22 -8.03
C GLU A 108 15.72 -1.40 -8.97
N ALA A 109 15.85 -1.60 -10.29
CA ALA A 109 15.04 -0.86 -11.26
C ALA A 109 13.54 -1.14 -11.06
N ALA A 110 13.15 -2.40 -10.78
CA ALA A 110 11.76 -2.75 -10.53
C ALA A 110 11.25 -2.13 -9.23
N ARG A 111 12.09 -2.09 -8.18
CA ARG A 111 11.73 -1.47 -6.91
C ARG A 111 11.47 0.03 -7.06
N ARG A 112 12.29 0.72 -7.86
CA ARG A 112 12.12 2.15 -8.14
C ARG A 112 10.86 2.42 -8.96
N GLN A 113 10.61 1.63 -9.99
CA GLN A 113 9.40 1.75 -10.80
C GLN A 113 8.15 1.51 -9.98
N ARG A 114 8.21 0.55 -9.07
CA ARG A 114 7.09 0.24 -8.17
C ARG A 114 6.77 1.43 -7.27
N TRP A 115 7.77 2.04 -6.68
CA TRP A 115 7.61 3.23 -5.85
C TRP A 115 6.92 4.36 -6.64
N GLU A 116 7.42 4.64 -7.84
CA GLU A 116 6.86 5.69 -8.70
C GLU A 116 5.41 5.40 -9.06
N ARG A 117 5.13 4.15 -9.44
CA ARG A 117 3.78 3.76 -9.86
C ARG A 117 2.78 3.82 -8.71
N VAL A 118 3.15 3.31 -7.56
CA VAL A 118 2.27 3.32 -6.38
C VAL A 118 2.00 4.74 -5.94
N ARG A 119 3.04 5.57 -5.89
CA ARG A 119 2.88 6.96 -5.50
C ARG A 119 1.97 7.72 -6.45
N ALA A 120 2.18 7.57 -7.75
CA ALA A 120 1.33 8.22 -8.75
C ALA A 120 -0.14 7.77 -8.61
N TRP A 121 -0.35 6.48 -8.38
CA TRP A 121 -1.67 5.93 -8.17
C TRP A 121 -2.33 6.54 -6.92
N ALA A 122 -1.61 6.60 -5.80
CA ALA A 122 -2.14 7.15 -4.56
C ALA A 122 -2.49 8.64 -4.70
N VAL A 123 -1.61 9.41 -5.33
CA VAL A 123 -1.84 10.84 -5.56
C VAL A 123 -3.09 11.07 -6.41
N ARG A 124 -3.30 10.26 -7.45
CA ARG A 124 -4.49 10.40 -8.30
C ARG A 124 -5.80 10.22 -7.54
N HIS A 125 -5.77 9.42 -6.47
CA HIS A 125 -6.98 9.11 -5.70
C HIS A 125 -7.16 9.98 -4.46
N LEU A 126 -6.23 10.88 -4.19
CA LEU A 126 -6.38 11.82 -3.08
C LEU A 126 -7.43 12.90 -3.42
N ALA A 127 -8.35 13.11 -2.49
CA ALA A 127 -9.34 14.19 -2.63
C ALA A 127 -8.66 15.54 -2.59
N GLY A 128 -9.09 16.46 -3.45
CA GLY A 128 -8.55 17.80 -3.51
C GLY A 128 -7.30 17.97 -4.35
N VAL A 129 -6.72 16.84 -4.85
CA VAL A 129 -5.58 16.91 -5.77
C VAL A 129 -6.13 16.96 -7.19
N GLN A 130 -5.69 17.94 -7.96
CA GLN A 130 -6.08 18.07 -9.36
C GLN A 130 -5.21 17.16 -10.22
N PRO A 131 -5.84 16.41 -11.15
CA PRO A 131 -5.08 15.57 -12.05
C PRO A 131 -4.22 16.39 -13.02
#